data_49d9b84d216219beb48fd1bce1e8ad86
#
_entry.id   49d9b84d216219beb48fd1bce1e8ad86
#
_cell.length_a   1.000
_cell.length_b   1.000
_cell.length_c   1.000
_cell.angle_alpha   90.00
_cell.angle_beta   90.00
_cell.angle_gamma   90.00
#
_symmetry.space_group_name_H-M   'P 1'
#
loop_
_entity.id
_entity.type
_entity.pdbx_description
1 polymer ?
#
loop_
_entity_poly.entity_id
_entity_poly.type
_entity_poly.pdbx_seq_one_letter_code
_entity_poly.pdbx_strand_id
1 'polypeptide(L)'
;MQPSKAFGLTAYYDAMIANWFNEKLKIDFPERKTLFGRRFQNLRYGENPHQQSSIYVNDYNDKKLGFTQLHGKELSYNNFNDMFASLEILNTIKNKSGTVIIKHANPCGVSENNKPLDSFKNALACDPISAFGGVIACNFKVGKKIALE
;
A
#
# COMPACT_ATOMS: atom_id res chain seq x y z
N MET A 1 15.47 -11.46 30.04
CA MET A 1 14.64 -10.73 29.04
C MET A 1 14.79 -9.24 29.30
N GLN A 2 15.08 -8.40 28.29
CA GLN A 2 15.17 -6.97 28.54
C GLN A 2 13.79 -6.43 28.93
N PRO A 3 13.65 -5.57 29.96
CA PRO A 3 12.36 -5.06 30.44
C PRO A 3 11.50 -4.47 29.32
N SER A 4 12.09 -3.72 28.40
CA SER A 4 11.40 -3.14 27.24
C SER A 4 10.71 -4.18 26.36
N LYS A 5 11.30 -5.37 26.17
CA LYS A 5 10.69 -6.46 25.40
C LYS A 5 9.52 -7.09 26.14
N ALA A 6 9.61 -7.21 27.47
CA ALA A 6 8.55 -7.80 28.28
C ALA A 6 7.31 -6.88 28.26
N PHE A 7 7.49 -5.60 28.56
CA PHE A 7 6.39 -4.62 28.53
C PHE A 7 5.84 -4.41 27.12
N GLY A 8 6.70 -4.44 26.10
CA GLY A 8 6.24 -4.37 24.70
C GLY A 8 5.35 -5.55 24.30
N LEU A 9 5.65 -6.77 24.79
CA LEU A 9 4.83 -7.96 24.55
C LEU A 9 3.48 -7.88 25.24
N THR A 10 3.44 -7.50 26.53
CA THR A 10 2.16 -7.36 27.27
C THR A 10 1.30 -6.26 26.69
N ALA A 11 1.86 -5.09 26.42
CA ALA A 11 1.12 -3.98 25.79
C ALA A 11 0.55 -4.35 24.40
N TYR A 12 1.32 -5.07 23.59
CA TYR A 12 0.86 -5.60 22.30
C TYR A 12 -0.32 -6.56 22.47
N TYR A 13 -0.22 -7.49 23.41
CA TYR A 13 -1.27 -8.46 23.69
C TYR A 13 -2.55 -7.80 24.20
N ASP A 14 -2.45 -6.90 25.18
CA ASP A 14 -3.60 -6.17 25.72
C ASP A 14 -4.28 -5.28 24.68
N ALA A 15 -3.49 -4.59 23.84
CA ALA A 15 -4.02 -3.79 22.74
C ALA A 15 -4.75 -4.67 21.70
N MET A 16 -4.23 -5.83 21.41
CA MET A 16 -4.87 -6.80 20.49
C MET A 16 -6.23 -7.25 21.04
N ILE A 17 -6.29 -7.62 22.33
CA ILE A 17 -7.55 -8.04 22.98
C ILE A 17 -8.56 -6.88 23.00
N ALA A 18 -8.14 -5.66 23.37
CA ALA A 18 -9.01 -4.51 23.42
C ALA A 18 -9.64 -4.20 22.07
N ASN A 19 -8.85 -4.25 21.00
CA ASN A 19 -9.36 -4.03 19.62
C ASN A 19 -10.30 -5.15 19.18
N TRP A 20 -10.00 -6.41 19.53
CA TRP A 20 -10.87 -7.55 19.22
C TRP A 20 -12.26 -7.39 19.88
N PHE A 21 -12.30 -6.98 21.17
CA PHE A 21 -13.58 -6.73 21.87
C PHE A 21 -14.34 -5.56 21.25
N ASN A 22 -13.68 -4.45 20.91
CA ASN A 22 -14.31 -3.32 20.23
C ASN A 22 -14.97 -3.75 18.92
N GLU A 23 -14.29 -4.56 18.12
CA GLU A 23 -14.82 -5.11 16.85
C GLU A 23 -16.03 -6.03 17.11
N LYS A 24 -15.94 -6.96 18.06
CA LYS A 24 -17.02 -7.88 18.40
C LYS A 24 -18.26 -7.19 18.94
N LEU A 25 -18.06 -6.14 19.72
CA LEU A 25 -19.14 -5.33 20.32
C LEU A 25 -19.60 -4.19 19.41
N LYS A 26 -19.01 -4.04 18.21
CA LYS A 26 -19.30 -2.97 17.23
C LYS A 26 -19.15 -1.57 17.83
N ILE A 27 -18.09 -1.36 18.63
CA ILE A 27 -17.74 -0.08 19.23
C ILE A 27 -16.78 0.65 18.29
N ASP A 28 -17.30 1.53 17.43
CA ASP A 28 -16.51 2.27 16.43
C ASP A 28 -15.64 3.36 17.07
N PHE A 29 -16.11 3.95 18.18
CA PHE A 29 -15.46 5.06 18.89
C PHE A 29 -15.27 4.73 20.38
N PRO A 30 -14.29 3.88 20.74
CA PRO A 30 -14.01 3.58 22.14
C PRO A 30 -13.43 4.81 22.87
N GLU A 31 -13.70 4.96 24.15
CA GLU A 31 -13.14 6.03 25.00
C GLU A 31 -11.60 6.05 24.96
N ARG A 32 -10.98 4.86 24.87
CA ARG A 32 -9.52 4.71 24.73
C ARG A 32 -9.22 3.84 23.54
N LYS A 33 -8.57 4.42 22.53
CA LYS A 33 -8.16 3.70 21.33
C LYS A 33 -6.72 3.26 21.44
N THR A 34 -6.47 1.97 21.25
CA THR A 34 -5.13 1.38 21.18
C THR A 34 -4.78 1.00 19.75
N LEU A 35 -3.50 1.10 19.41
CA LEU A 35 -2.94 0.61 18.16
C LEU A 35 -1.91 -0.47 18.48
N PHE A 36 -1.87 -1.52 17.69
CA PHE A 36 -0.89 -2.58 17.81
C PHE A 36 -0.44 -3.00 16.40
N GLY A 37 0.75 -3.57 16.33
CA GLY A 37 1.28 -4.09 15.07
C GLY A 37 2.60 -4.80 15.29
N ARG A 38 2.84 -5.87 14.54
CA ARG A 38 4.12 -6.54 14.46
C ARG A 38 4.92 -5.97 13.31
N ARG A 39 6.19 -5.63 13.55
CA ARG A 39 7.07 -5.17 12.48
C ARG A 39 7.24 -6.27 11.43
N PHE A 40 6.80 -5.96 10.22
CA PHE A 40 6.93 -6.86 9.08
C PHE A 40 8.33 -6.77 8.49
N GLN A 41 8.77 -5.55 8.14
CA GLN A 41 10.12 -5.31 7.62
C GLN A 41 10.57 -3.87 7.86
N ASN A 42 11.87 -3.64 7.84
CA ASN A 42 12.43 -2.31 7.69
C ASN A 42 12.39 -1.91 6.22
N LEU A 43 12.15 -0.63 5.96
CA LEU A 43 12.21 -0.08 4.62
C LEU A 43 13.60 0.47 4.32
N ARG A 44 13.90 0.68 3.05
CA ARG A 44 15.18 1.17 2.60
C ARG A 44 15.50 2.55 3.18
N TYR A 45 14.49 3.44 3.26
CA TYR A 45 14.51 4.75 3.95
C TYR A 45 13.07 5.26 4.13
N GLY A 46 12.89 6.33 4.91
CA GLY A 46 11.61 7.00 5.12
C GLY A 46 11.19 7.89 3.96
N GLU A 47 10.50 8.99 4.26
CA GLU A 47 10.15 10.00 3.26
C GLU A 47 11.40 10.64 2.67
N ASN A 48 12.39 10.92 3.50
CA ASN A 48 13.69 11.45 3.11
C ASN A 48 14.80 10.40 3.31
N PRO A 49 15.92 10.46 2.53
CA PRO A 49 16.95 9.42 2.56
C PRO A 49 17.64 9.22 3.92
N HIS A 50 17.68 10.22 4.77
CA HIS A 50 18.28 10.15 6.11
C HIS A 50 17.33 9.58 7.20
N GLN A 51 16.07 9.39 6.88
CA GLN A 51 15.07 8.88 7.81
C GLN A 51 14.99 7.35 7.76
N GLN A 52 14.78 6.74 8.93
CA GLN A 52 14.46 5.33 9.02
C GLN A 52 12.95 5.11 8.94
N SER A 53 12.54 3.97 8.39
CA SER A 53 11.14 3.59 8.27
C SER A 53 10.96 2.08 8.39
N SER A 54 9.79 1.67 8.88
CA SER A 54 9.40 0.25 9.00
C SER A 54 7.91 0.09 8.72
N ILE A 55 7.56 -1.07 8.20
CA ILE A 55 6.17 -1.50 8.06
C ILE A 55 5.78 -2.38 9.23
N TYR A 56 4.61 -2.09 9.79
CA TYR A 56 3.95 -2.91 10.80
C TYR A 56 2.64 -3.44 10.24
N VAL A 57 2.29 -4.66 10.61
CA VAL A 57 1.04 -5.32 10.22
C VAL A 57 0.23 -5.67 11.46
N ASN A 58 -1.08 -5.54 11.35
CA ASN A 58 -2.04 -6.01 12.34
C ASN A 58 -2.17 -7.53 12.25
N ASP A 59 -1.88 -8.24 13.33
CA ASP A 59 -1.70 -9.69 13.32
C ASP A 59 -2.94 -10.49 13.75
N TYR A 60 -4.16 -9.94 13.66
CA TYR A 60 -5.34 -10.77 13.92
C TYR A 60 -5.43 -12.02 13.04
N ASN A 61 -4.74 -12.04 11.92
CA ASN A 61 -4.94 -13.06 10.89
C ASN A 61 -3.66 -13.57 10.23
N ASP A 62 -2.50 -13.53 10.85
CA ASP A 62 -1.22 -14.04 10.27
C ASP A 62 -0.92 -13.50 8.87
N LYS A 63 -1.38 -12.32 8.51
CA LYS A 63 -1.41 -11.96 7.12
C LYS A 63 -0.31 -11.02 6.68
N LYS A 64 0.30 -11.53 5.67
CA LYS A 64 1.11 -10.88 4.65
C LYS A 64 0.48 -9.53 4.26
N LEU A 65 1.29 -8.61 3.78
CA LEU A 65 0.88 -7.29 3.28
C LEU A 65 -0.18 -7.29 2.15
N GLY A 66 -0.76 -8.44 1.81
CA GLY A 66 -1.77 -8.55 0.75
C GLY A 66 -1.22 -8.50 -0.67
N PHE A 67 0.11 -8.38 -0.83
CA PHE A 67 0.80 -8.39 -2.12
C PHE A 67 2.09 -9.21 -2.05
N THR A 68 2.65 -9.52 -3.22
CA THR A 68 3.94 -10.19 -3.36
C THR A 68 4.84 -9.38 -4.28
N GLN A 69 6.01 -9.00 -3.81
CA GLN A 69 7.03 -8.38 -4.65
C GLN A 69 7.67 -9.47 -5.52
N LEU A 70 7.52 -9.35 -6.83
CA LEU A 70 8.04 -10.32 -7.79
C LEU A 70 9.48 -10.03 -8.20
N HIS A 71 9.87 -8.77 -8.22
CA HIS A 71 11.19 -8.32 -8.68
C HIS A 71 11.56 -6.96 -8.09
N GLY A 72 12.83 -6.59 -8.17
CA GLY A 72 13.35 -5.27 -7.84
C GLY A 72 13.95 -5.17 -6.44
N LYS A 73 14.38 -3.95 -6.09
CA LYS A 73 14.99 -3.61 -4.80
C LYS A 73 13.94 -3.53 -3.71
N GLU A 74 14.37 -3.58 -2.45
CA GLU A 74 13.51 -3.24 -1.30
C GLU A 74 12.84 -1.88 -1.51
N LEU A 75 11.55 -1.82 -1.18
CA LEU A 75 10.75 -0.61 -1.33
C LEU A 75 11.09 0.41 -0.24
N SER A 76 10.98 1.69 -0.58
CA SER A 76 11.05 2.80 0.36
C SER A 76 9.65 3.17 0.84
N TYR A 77 9.56 4.05 1.85
CA TYR A 77 8.31 4.66 2.28
C TYR A 77 7.53 5.29 1.11
N ASN A 78 8.22 6.07 0.26
CA ASN A 78 7.59 6.73 -0.88
C ASN A 78 6.99 5.73 -1.87
N ASN A 79 7.67 4.60 -2.12
CA ASN A 79 7.12 3.57 -3.00
C ASN A 79 5.82 2.98 -2.43
N PHE A 80 5.75 2.73 -1.12
CA PHE A 80 4.53 2.27 -0.47
C PHE A 80 3.42 3.31 -0.52
N ASN A 81 3.74 4.58 -0.27
CA ASN A 81 2.78 5.67 -0.33
C ASN A 81 2.15 5.80 -1.73
N ASP A 82 3.00 5.81 -2.77
CA ASP A 82 2.54 5.85 -4.16
C ASP A 82 1.73 4.60 -4.54
N MET A 83 2.16 3.42 -4.08
CA MET A 83 1.44 2.17 -4.33
C MET A 83 0.04 2.17 -3.69
N PHE A 84 -0.08 2.59 -2.43
CA PHE A 84 -1.39 2.64 -1.77
C PHE A 84 -2.29 3.68 -2.42
N ALA A 85 -1.78 4.89 -2.73
CA ALA A 85 -2.54 5.90 -3.45
C ALA A 85 -3.03 5.39 -4.81
N SER A 86 -2.19 4.66 -5.55
CA SER A 86 -2.58 4.08 -6.84
C SER A 86 -3.67 3.02 -6.71
N LEU A 87 -3.60 2.19 -5.67
CA LEU A 87 -4.59 1.13 -5.43
C LEU A 87 -5.95 1.70 -4.97
N GLU A 88 -5.97 2.75 -4.16
CA GLU A 88 -7.21 3.42 -3.76
C GLU A 88 -7.99 3.92 -4.98
N ILE A 89 -7.32 4.60 -5.91
CA ILE A 89 -7.95 5.08 -7.14
C ILE A 89 -8.34 3.89 -8.03
N LEU A 90 -7.45 2.92 -8.23
CA LEU A 90 -7.72 1.76 -9.08
C LEU A 90 -8.92 0.95 -8.60
N ASN A 91 -9.13 0.84 -7.30
CA ASN A 91 -10.26 0.16 -6.69
C ASN A 91 -11.62 0.80 -6.98
N THR A 92 -11.66 2.02 -7.48
CA THR A 92 -12.91 2.66 -7.94
C THR A 92 -13.35 2.16 -9.33
N ILE A 93 -12.43 1.62 -10.12
CA ILE A 93 -12.67 1.11 -11.48
C ILE A 93 -13.10 -0.36 -11.40
N LYS A 94 -14.41 -0.66 -11.59
CA LYS A 94 -14.96 -1.99 -11.34
C LYS A 94 -15.15 -2.85 -12.59
N ASN A 95 -15.58 -2.26 -13.71
CA ASN A 95 -16.13 -3.00 -14.85
C ASN A 95 -15.28 -2.90 -16.12
N LYS A 96 -14.16 -2.22 -16.07
CA LYS A 96 -13.25 -2.00 -17.21
C LYS A 96 -11.80 -2.21 -16.81
N SER A 97 -10.92 -2.29 -17.79
CA SER A 97 -9.49 -2.24 -17.56
C SER A 97 -9.10 -0.86 -17.08
N GLY A 98 -8.57 -0.77 -15.88
CA GLY A 98 -8.12 0.46 -15.25
C GLY A 98 -6.60 0.57 -15.21
N THR A 99 -6.07 1.74 -15.47
CA THR A 99 -4.67 2.11 -15.29
C THR A 99 -4.58 3.41 -14.51
N VAL A 100 -3.75 3.42 -13.48
CA VAL A 100 -3.47 4.59 -12.64
C VAL A 100 -1.96 4.79 -12.60
N ILE A 101 -1.49 6.01 -12.87
CA ILE A 101 -0.08 6.40 -12.79
C ILE A 101 0.03 7.45 -11.69
N ILE A 102 0.82 7.14 -10.67
CA ILE A 102 1.01 7.98 -9.48
C ILE A 102 2.45 8.45 -9.36
N LYS A 103 2.62 9.69 -8.96
CA LYS A 103 3.90 10.24 -8.53
C LYS A 103 3.71 11.19 -7.36
N HIS A 104 4.49 10.98 -6.28
CA HIS A 104 4.35 11.76 -5.03
C HIS A 104 2.91 11.74 -4.48
N ALA A 105 2.32 10.53 -4.44
CA ALA A 105 0.94 10.27 -4.01
C ALA A 105 -0.17 11.01 -4.80
N ASN A 106 0.16 11.61 -5.93
CA ASN A 106 -0.80 12.30 -6.80
C ASN A 106 -0.89 11.62 -8.17
N PRO A 107 -2.09 11.54 -8.78
CA PRO A 107 -2.25 10.94 -10.09
C PRO A 107 -1.69 11.84 -11.20
N CYS A 108 -0.77 11.31 -12.00
CA CYS A 108 -0.33 11.88 -13.27
C CYS A 108 -1.28 11.49 -14.41
N GLY A 109 -1.91 10.32 -14.28
CA GLY A 109 -2.87 9.86 -15.27
C GLY A 109 -3.73 8.73 -14.75
N VAL A 110 -5.01 8.77 -15.09
CA VAL A 110 -5.99 7.74 -14.77
C VAL A 110 -6.83 7.48 -16.00
N SER A 111 -7.04 6.21 -16.33
CA SER A 111 -7.89 5.83 -17.44
C SER A 111 -8.60 4.52 -17.19
N GLU A 112 -9.83 4.42 -17.66
CA GLU A 112 -10.55 3.17 -17.83
C GLU A 112 -10.88 2.94 -19.30
N ASN A 113 -10.77 1.71 -19.77
CA ASN A 113 -11.11 1.32 -21.14
C ASN A 113 -11.51 -0.16 -21.21
N ASN A 114 -12.19 -0.55 -22.27
CA ASN A 114 -12.51 -1.96 -22.51
C ASN A 114 -11.26 -2.80 -22.84
N LYS A 115 -10.21 -2.17 -23.36
CA LYS A 115 -8.95 -2.84 -23.72
C LYS A 115 -7.82 -2.39 -22.78
N PRO A 116 -7.05 -3.32 -22.20
CA PRO A 116 -5.93 -3.02 -21.32
C PRO A 116 -4.89 -2.06 -21.91
N LEU A 117 -4.50 -2.27 -23.17
CA LEU A 117 -3.50 -1.43 -23.82
C LEU A 117 -3.98 0.01 -24.01
N ASP A 118 -5.25 0.20 -24.39
CA ASP A 118 -5.82 1.52 -24.58
C ASP A 118 -5.96 2.25 -23.24
N SER A 119 -6.32 1.53 -22.17
CA SER A 119 -6.32 2.07 -20.79
C SER A 119 -4.93 2.58 -20.43
N PHE A 120 -3.89 1.78 -20.65
CA PHE A 120 -2.52 2.19 -20.34
C PHE A 120 -2.10 3.44 -21.14
N LYS A 121 -2.29 3.41 -22.48
CA LYS A 121 -1.93 4.54 -23.36
C LYS A 121 -2.65 5.82 -23.01
N ASN A 122 -3.93 5.75 -22.70
CA ASN A 122 -4.72 6.92 -22.31
C ASN A 122 -4.26 7.49 -20.97
N ALA A 123 -3.96 6.64 -19.98
CA ALA A 123 -3.42 7.10 -18.71
C ALA A 123 -2.05 7.78 -18.89
N LEU A 124 -1.16 7.19 -19.69
CA LEU A 124 0.15 7.77 -19.98
C LEU A 124 0.04 9.10 -20.74
N ALA A 125 -0.93 9.23 -21.64
CA ALA A 125 -1.15 10.43 -22.44
C ALA A 125 -1.67 11.63 -21.62
N CYS A 126 -2.17 11.42 -20.39
CA CYS A 126 -2.62 12.53 -19.52
C CYS A 126 -1.47 13.47 -19.16
N ASP A 127 -0.33 12.92 -18.75
CA ASP A 127 0.90 13.69 -18.47
C ASP A 127 2.12 12.77 -18.59
N PRO A 128 2.63 12.58 -19.83
CA PRO A 128 3.74 11.67 -20.08
C PRO A 128 5.07 12.15 -19.46
N ILE A 129 5.21 13.44 -19.19
CA ILE A 129 6.43 13.98 -18.57
C ILE A 129 6.45 13.63 -17.09
N SER A 130 5.38 13.91 -16.37
CA SER A 130 5.26 13.60 -14.94
C SER A 130 5.20 12.10 -14.66
N ALA A 131 4.69 11.30 -15.59
CA ALA A 131 4.60 9.84 -15.47
C ALA A 131 5.98 9.15 -15.36
N PHE A 132 7.04 9.79 -15.85
CA PHE A 132 8.39 9.22 -15.78
C PHE A 132 8.86 9.03 -14.33
N GLY A 133 9.20 7.76 -13.99
CA GLY A 133 9.59 7.38 -12.63
C GLY A 133 8.44 7.24 -11.63
N GLY A 134 7.20 7.29 -12.10
CA GLY A 134 5.99 7.03 -11.29
C GLY A 134 5.72 5.55 -11.04
N VAL A 135 4.75 5.30 -10.16
CA VAL A 135 4.20 3.96 -9.88
C VAL A 135 2.96 3.75 -10.75
N ILE A 136 2.89 2.61 -11.43
CA ILE A 136 1.77 2.26 -12.30
C ILE A 136 1.00 1.10 -11.67
N ALA A 137 -0.30 1.29 -11.46
CA ALA A 137 -1.22 0.25 -11.02
C ALA A 137 -2.23 -0.10 -12.14
N CYS A 138 -2.48 -1.40 -12.30
CA CYS A 138 -3.43 -1.93 -13.26
C CYS A 138 -4.30 -3.01 -12.60
N ASN A 139 -5.60 -3.08 -12.95
CA ASN A 139 -6.50 -4.15 -12.52
C ASN A 139 -6.57 -5.34 -13.50
N PHE A 140 -5.61 -5.44 -14.41
CA PHE A 140 -5.48 -6.49 -15.41
C PHE A 140 -4.05 -7.04 -15.46
N LYS A 141 -3.89 -8.21 -16.09
CA LYS A 141 -2.56 -8.81 -16.29
C LYS A 141 -1.76 -8.01 -17.31
N VAL A 142 -0.60 -7.49 -16.89
CA VAL A 142 0.33 -6.80 -17.78
C VAL A 142 1.02 -7.81 -18.68
N GLY A 143 0.72 -7.76 -19.96
CA GLY A 143 1.35 -8.61 -21.00
C GLY A 143 2.50 -7.89 -21.69
N LYS A 144 3.25 -8.65 -22.53
CA LYS A 144 4.44 -8.17 -23.26
C LYS A 144 4.20 -6.86 -24.03
N LYS A 145 3.04 -6.71 -24.68
CA LYS A 145 2.72 -5.50 -25.45
C LYS A 145 2.67 -4.24 -24.61
N ILE A 146 2.09 -4.33 -23.39
CA ILE A 146 2.00 -3.19 -22.46
C ILE A 146 3.36 -2.91 -21.82
N ALA A 147 4.14 -3.97 -21.55
CA ALA A 147 5.46 -3.81 -20.93
C ALA A 147 6.52 -3.21 -21.88
N LEU A 148 6.26 -3.15 -23.19
CA LEU A 148 7.15 -2.58 -24.21
C LEU A 148 6.80 -1.13 -24.58
N GLU A 149 5.65 -0.61 -24.17
CA GLU A 149 5.21 0.78 -24.32
C GLU A 149 5.79 1.65 -23.23
#